data_3441c46227b73abd3e180b4e76dbc948
#
_entry.id   3441c46227b73abd3e180b4e76dbc948
#
_cell.length_a   1.000
_cell.length_b   1.000
_cell.length_c   1.000
_cell.angle_alpha   90.00
_cell.angle_beta   90.00
_cell.angle_gamma   90.00
#
_symmetry.space_group_name_H-M   'P 1'
#
loop_
_entity.id
_entity.type
_entity.pdbx_description
1 polymer ?
#
loop_
_entity_poly.entity_id
_entity_poly.type
_entity_poly.pdbx_seq_one_letter_code
_entity_poly.pdbx_strand_id
1 'polypeptide(L)'
;EALTVSDISERIDDYLAAFAKPRLFDESTIRKKLKEYVGEGLLEKKKQGKTMYYRKAPDLAFYDTDVLDFFSEIAPCGVIGSFLLDKGKRQEENFAFKHHYITGAIDSEIVSQLFQAMHENRMVCMRVVNRKETVSEIKVLPLQIFISVQNGRQYVMAYEQKHKRISSFRIDNIVKITPGNTSDRLEELRGQLEKMKSHMWGVSTQSRSGMRMEMVTFTVRYGYGEQHIHQRLEREKRCGYVEKIDDHTSRFYAEVYDASELIPWIRTFLCRVTEIHFSNAVLEAQFRRDIENMYRLYEV
;
A
#
# COMPACT_ATOMS: atom_id res chain seq x y z
N GLU A 1 23.63 -14.74 -20.06
CA GLU A 1 23.45 -16.13 -20.54
C GLU A 1 22.61 -16.11 -21.82
N ALA A 2 22.94 -16.97 -22.79
CA ALA A 2 22.19 -17.12 -24.04
C ALA A 2 21.50 -18.48 -24.01
N LEU A 3 20.19 -18.49 -24.26
CA LEU A 3 19.34 -19.68 -24.11
C LEU A 3 18.67 -20.03 -25.43
N THR A 4 18.43 -21.30 -25.68
CA THR A 4 17.60 -21.77 -26.77
C THR A 4 16.11 -21.70 -26.40
N VAL A 5 15.20 -21.90 -27.38
CA VAL A 5 13.77 -21.98 -27.12
C VAL A 5 13.43 -23.13 -26.17
N SER A 6 14.14 -24.27 -26.30
CA SER A 6 13.95 -25.42 -25.42
C SER A 6 14.35 -25.11 -23.98
N ASP A 7 15.53 -24.49 -23.77
CA ASP A 7 15.98 -24.09 -22.43
C ASP A 7 15.01 -23.09 -21.78
N ILE A 8 14.47 -22.17 -22.57
CA ILE A 8 13.48 -21.18 -22.09
C ILE A 8 12.18 -21.88 -21.73
N SER A 9 11.72 -22.83 -22.54
CA SER A 9 10.52 -23.60 -22.25
C SER A 9 10.64 -24.38 -20.95
N GLU A 10 11.73 -25.10 -20.78
CA GLU A 10 12.02 -25.88 -19.57
C GLU A 10 12.02 -24.98 -18.32
N ARG A 11 12.69 -23.83 -18.38
CA ARG A 11 12.69 -22.86 -17.25
C ARG A 11 11.33 -22.25 -16.97
N ILE A 12 10.49 -22.03 -17.99
CA ILE A 12 9.12 -21.57 -17.81
C ILE A 12 8.29 -22.65 -17.11
N ASP A 13 8.42 -23.90 -17.54
CA ASP A 13 7.68 -25.02 -16.96
C ASP A 13 8.10 -25.27 -15.51
N ASP A 14 9.41 -25.22 -15.20
CA ASP A 14 9.94 -25.29 -13.83
C ASP A 14 9.40 -24.18 -12.94
N TYR A 15 9.35 -22.95 -13.48
CA TYR A 15 8.81 -21.82 -12.75
C TYR A 15 7.31 -21.96 -12.49
N LEU A 16 6.55 -22.41 -13.49
CA LEU A 16 5.10 -22.58 -13.40
C LEU A 16 4.70 -23.80 -12.57
N ALA A 17 5.57 -24.81 -12.44
CA ALA A 17 5.34 -25.97 -11.58
C ALA A 17 5.16 -25.59 -10.08
N ALA A 18 5.67 -24.43 -9.68
CA ALA A 18 5.46 -23.89 -8.33
C ALA A 18 4.03 -23.39 -8.07
N PHE A 19 3.19 -23.26 -9.11
CA PHE A 19 1.82 -22.77 -8.98
C PHE A 19 0.80 -23.91 -8.93
N ALA A 20 -0.27 -23.73 -8.16
CA ALA A 20 -1.29 -24.78 -7.94
C ALA A 20 -2.03 -25.26 -9.22
N LYS A 21 -1.96 -24.47 -10.31
CA LYS A 21 -2.49 -24.82 -11.63
C LYS A 21 -1.49 -24.37 -12.71
N PRO A 22 -0.46 -25.15 -12.98
CA PRO A 22 0.53 -24.82 -14.01
C PRO A 22 -0.16 -24.75 -15.38
N ARG A 23 0.13 -23.67 -16.12
CA ARG A 23 -0.25 -23.56 -17.53
C ARG A 23 0.94 -24.03 -18.36
N LEU A 24 0.72 -25.01 -19.20
CA LEU A 24 1.70 -25.41 -20.20
C LEU A 24 1.60 -24.44 -21.40
N PHE A 25 2.72 -23.88 -21.78
CA PHE A 25 2.84 -23.09 -23.00
C PHE A 25 3.51 -23.93 -24.07
N ASP A 26 2.90 -24.00 -25.24
CA ASP A 26 3.55 -24.64 -26.35
C ASP A 26 4.70 -23.81 -26.91
N GLU A 27 5.67 -24.46 -27.53
CA GLU A 27 6.84 -23.77 -28.13
C GLU A 27 6.44 -22.72 -29.17
N SER A 28 5.32 -22.84 -29.84
CA SER A 28 4.88 -21.88 -30.86
C SER A 28 4.54 -20.53 -30.21
N THR A 29 3.88 -20.60 -29.06
CA THR A 29 3.54 -19.42 -28.23
C THR A 29 4.82 -18.76 -27.71
N ILE A 30 5.77 -19.54 -27.19
CA ILE A 30 7.05 -19.03 -26.73
C ILE A 30 7.82 -18.37 -27.88
N ARG A 31 7.93 -19.01 -29.04
CA ARG A 31 8.59 -18.48 -30.23
C ARG A 31 7.96 -17.15 -30.69
N LYS A 32 6.63 -17.04 -30.65
CA LYS A 32 5.91 -15.81 -30.99
C LYS A 32 6.28 -14.67 -30.06
N LYS A 33 6.30 -14.92 -28.74
CA LYS A 33 6.68 -13.94 -27.74
C LYS A 33 8.17 -13.56 -27.82
N LEU A 34 9.05 -14.49 -28.05
CA LEU A 34 10.47 -14.17 -28.24
C LEU A 34 10.71 -13.31 -29.48
N LYS A 35 9.94 -13.54 -30.57
CA LYS A 35 10.00 -12.69 -31.76
C LYS A 35 9.51 -11.25 -31.46
N GLU A 36 8.45 -11.12 -30.70
CA GLU A 36 7.93 -9.82 -30.23
C GLU A 36 8.99 -9.08 -29.41
N TYR A 37 9.57 -9.72 -28.37
CA TYR A 37 10.61 -9.13 -27.54
C TYR A 37 11.91 -8.77 -28.29
N VAL A 38 12.25 -9.52 -29.33
CA VAL A 38 13.35 -9.12 -30.23
C VAL A 38 12.97 -7.89 -31.05
N GLY A 39 11.71 -7.79 -31.50
CA GLY A 39 11.20 -6.60 -32.21
C GLY A 39 11.16 -5.34 -31.36
N GLU A 40 10.92 -5.48 -30.06
CA GLU A 40 10.91 -4.42 -29.06
C GLU A 40 12.32 -4.06 -28.55
N GLY A 41 13.37 -4.74 -29.02
CA GLY A 41 14.73 -4.51 -28.56
C GLY A 41 15.05 -5.02 -27.16
N LEU A 42 14.16 -5.82 -26.55
CA LEU A 42 14.34 -6.40 -25.22
C LEU A 42 15.28 -7.60 -25.23
N LEU A 43 15.29 -8.33 -26.36
CA LEU A 43 16.13 -9.50 -26.57
C LEU A 43 16.94 -9.35 -27.85
N GLU A 44 18.16 -9.88 -27.83
CA GLU A 44 18.93 -10.16 -29.02
C GLU A 44 18.84 -11.62 -29.39
N LYS A 45 18.78 -11.90 -30.69
CA LYS A 45 18.88 -13.27 -31.23
C LYS A 45 20.19 -13.44 -31.99
N LYS A 46 20.86 -14.55 -31.74
CA LYS A 46 22.09 -14.92 -32.45
C LYS A 46 21.97 -16.36 -32.97
N LYS A 47 22.23 -16.55 -34.25
CA LYS A 47 22.27 -17.90 -34.83
C LYS A 47 23.66 -18.49 -34.67
N GLN A 48 23.74 -19.70 -34.14
CA GLN A 48 25.00 -20.45 -34.02
C GLN A 48 24.79 -21.86 -34.61
N GLY A 49 25.35 -22.12 -35.77
CA GLY A 49 25.04 -23.30 -36.54
C GLY A 49 23.55 -23.34 -37.00
N LYS A 50 22.87 -24.42 -36.62
CA LYS A 50 21.42 -24.61 -36.90
C LYS A 50 20.53 -24.09 -35.77
N THR A 51 21.13 -23.69 -34.63
CA THR A 51 20.40 -23.33 -33.42
C THR A 51 20.30 -21.81 -33.25
N MET A 52 19.15 -21.31 -32.81
CA MET A 52 18.90 -19.92 -32.47
C MET A 52 18.99 -19.73 -30.97
N TYR A 53 19.83 -18.79 -30.55
CA TYR A 53 19.99 -18.39 -29.16
C TYR A 53 19.42 -17.01 -28.94
N TYR A 54 18.82 -16.83 -27.78
CA TYR A 54 18.26 -15.56 -27.32
C TYR A 54 19.02 -15.12 -26.06
N ARG A 55 19.34 -13.85 -25.99
CA ARG A 55 19.92 -13.23 -24.80
C ARG A 55 19.26 -11.88 -24.53
N LYS A 56 19.34 -11.39 -23.33
CA LYS A 56 18.95 -10.05 -22.97
C LYS A 56 19.78 -9.06 -23.77
N ALA A 57 19.14 -8.01 -24.31
CA ALA A 57 19.86 -6.96 -25.02
C ALA A 57 20.81 -6.22 -24.06
N PRO A 58 22.06 -5.91 -24.47
CA PRO A 58 23.08 -5.31 -23.59
C PRO A 58 22.66 -3.91 -23.11
N ASP A 59 21.91 -3.17 -23.90
CA ASP A 59 21.45 -1.82 -23.57
C ASP A 59 20.24 -1.80 -22.62
N LEU A 60 19.71 -2.96 -22.23
CA LEU A 60 18.76 -3.10 -21.13
C LEU A 60 19.48 -3.01 -19.75
N ALA A 61 20.52 -2.17 -19.67
CA ALA A 61 21.14 -1.72 -18.42
C ALA A 61 20.18 -0.84 -17.56
N PHE A 62 18.86 -0.92 -17.81
CA PHE A 62 17.83 -0.19 -17.05
C PHE A 62 17.56 -0.80 -15.67
N TYR A 63 18.22 -1.89 -15.33
CA TYR A 63 18.11 -2.47 -14.00
C TYR A 63 19.39 -2.17 -13.24
N ASP A 64 19.51 -0.91 -12.85
CA ASP A 64 20.29 -0.59 -11.67
C ASP A 64 19.61 -1.30 -10.49
N THR A 65 20.17 -2.42 -10.07
CA THR A 65 19.61 -3.24 -8.99
C THR A 65 19.53 -2.42 -7.71
N ASP A 66 20.40 -1.44 -7.52
CA ASP A 66 20.43 -0.56 -6.35
C ASP A 66 19.15 0.30 -6.26
N VAL A 67 18.65 0.80 -7.40
CA VAL A 67 17.41 1.56 -7.46
C VAL A 67 16.20 0.65 -7.17
N LEU A 68 16.19 -0.58 -7.68
CA LEU A 68 15.13 -1.54 -7.41
C LEU A 68 15.17 -2.03 -5.95
N ASP A 69 16.37 -2.25 -5.41
CA ASP A 69 16.59 -2.58 -4.00
C ASP A 69 16.08 -1.45 -3.10
N PHE A 70 16.41 -0.20 -3.40
CA PHE A 70 15.90 0.97 -2.69
C PHE A 70 14.36 1.04 -2.73
N PHE A 71 13.76 0.89 -3.89
CA PHE A 71 12.31 0.93 -4.03
C PHE A 71 11.60 -0.27 -3.39
N SER A 72 12.20 -1.45 -3.38
CA SER A 72 11.62 -2.63 -2.72
C SER A 72 11.56 -2.48 -1.21
N GLU A 73 12.54 -1.80 -0.62
CA GLU A 73 12.63 -1.60 0.82
C GLU A 73 11.75 -0.42 1.30
N ILE A 74 11.66 0.65 0.53
CA ILE A 74 10.88 1.84 0.89
C ILE A 74 9.41 1.71 0.50
N ALA A 75 9.16 1.21 -0.69
CA ALA A 75 7.82 0.97 -1.18
C ALA A 75 7.62 -0.54 -1.26
N PRO A 76 6.82 -1.14 -0.36
CA PRO A 76 6.41 -2.52 -0.49
C PRO A 76 5.48 -2.71 -1.71
N CYS A 77 5.92 -2.26 -2.86
CA CYS A 77 5.46 -2.70 -4.17
C CYS A 77 5.93 -4.13 -4.39
N GLY A 78 5.97 -4.84 -3.31
CA GLY A 78 6.55 -6.11 -2.96
C GLY A 78 6.56 -7.17 -4.02
N VAL A 79 5.57 -7.19 -4.89
CA VAL A 79 5.43 -8.30 -5.82
C VAL A 79 6.26 -8.13 -7.08
N ILE A 80 6.20 -6.96 -7.69
CA ILE A 80 6.99 -6.70 -8.90
C ILE A 80 8.45 -6.46 -8.53
N GLY A 81 8.68 -5.73 -7.42
CA GLY A 81 10.01 -5.45 -6.91
C GLY A 81 10.74 -6.71 -6.45
N SER A 82 10.14 -7.57 -5.62
CA SER A 82 10.76 -8.82 -5.16
C SER A 82 10.97 -9.80 -6.31
N PHE A 83 10.03 -9.91 -7.24
CA PHE A 83 10.23 -10.74 -8.43
C PHE A 83 11.41 -10.30 -9.29
N LEU A 84 11.60 -8.99 -9.47
CA LEU A 84 12.75 -8.45 -10.21
C LEU A 84 14.04 -8.60 -9.43
N LEU A 85 14.02 -8.45 -8.10
CA LEU A 85 15.16 -8.62 -7.21
C LEU A 85 15.61 -10.08 -7.09
N ASP A 86 14.67 -11.02 -7.01
CA ASP A 86 14.98 -12.46 -7.03
C ASP A 86 15.70 -12.88 -8.32
N LYS A 87 15.50 -12.13 -9.40
CA LYS A 87 16.18 -12.33 -10.69
C LYS A 87 17.52 -11.60 -10.79
N GLY A 88 17.74 -10.56 -9.99
CA GLY A 88 19.00 -9.82 -9.91
C GLY A 88 19.99 -10.50 -8.98
N LYS A 89 21.26 -10.60 -9.38
CA LYS A 89 22.33 -10.96 -8.45
C LYS A 89 22.58 -9.75 -7.55
N ARG A 90 22.22 -9.85 -6.28
CA ARG A 90 22.62 -8.86 -5.27
C ARG A 90 24.15 -8.83 -5.20
N GLN A 91 24.75 -7.70 -5.55
CA GLN A 91 26.22 -7.58 -5.48
C GLN A 91 26.69 -6.89 -4.20
N GLU A 92 25.96 -5.91 -3.68
CA GLU A 92 26.24 -5.28 -2.38
C GLU A 92 24.99 -4.61 -1.86
N GLU A 93 24.76 -4.66 -0.53
CA GLU A 93 23.67 -3.94 0.12
C GLU A 93 24.16 -2.53 0.47
N ASN A 94 23.88 -1.56 -0.39
CA ASN A 94 24.21 -0.16 -0.12
C ASN A 94 23.28 0.47 0.91
N PHE A 95 22.13 -0.15 1.19
CA PHE A 95 21.11 0.33 2.10
C PHE A 95 20.75 -0.74 3.12
N ALA A 96 20.67 -0.35 4.39
CA ALA A 96 20.17 -1.18 5.47
C ALA A 96 19.02 -0.49 6.20
N PHE A 97 17.86 -1.14 6.26
CA PHE A 97 16.68 -0.64 6.97
C PHE A 97 16.51 -1.41 8.28
N LYS A 98 16.45 -0.69 9.40
CA LYS A 98 16.34 -1.30 10.74
C LYS A 98 14.97 -1.89 11.04
N HIS A 99 13.95 -1.45 10.33
CA HIS A 99 12.56 -1.82 10.60
C HIS A 99 11.92 -2.35 9.34
N HIS A 100 12.00 -3.65 9.16
CA HIS A 100 11.20 -4.34 8.16
C HIS A 100 9.78 -4.47 8.68
N TYR A 101 8.92 -3.55 8.27
CA TYR A 101 7.50 -3.81 8.36
C TYR A 101 7.17 -4.98 7.44
N ILE A 102 6.12 -5.73 7.78
CA ILE A 102 5.70 -6.97 7.13
C ILE A 102 5.50 -6.75 5.60
N THR A 103 6.60 -6.64 4.87
CA THR A 103 6.61 -6.48 3.42
C THR A 103 6.40 -7.82 2.72
N GLY A 104 6.74 -8.92 3.40
CA GLY A 104 6.61 -10.28 2.88
C GLY A 104 5.25 -10.95 3.09
N ALA A 105 4.27 -10.25 3.69
CA ALA A 105 2.97 -10.85 4.01
C ALA A 105 1.88 -10.60 2.95
N ILE A 106 2.26 -10.11 1.75
CA ILE A 106 1.29 -9.92 0.67
C ILE A 106 1.29 -11.15 -0.20
N ASP A 107 0.10 -11.71 -0.37
CA ASP A 107 -0.13 -12.67 -1.43
C ASP A 107 0.00 -11.96 -2.77
N SER A 108 1.06 -12.28 -3.51
CA SER A 108 1.37 -11.71 -4.81
C SER A 108 0.29 -11.99 -5.84
N GLU A 109 -0.41 -13.11 -5.72
CA GLU A 109 -1.52 -13.46 -6.60
C GLU A 109 -2.71 -12.51 -6.37
N ILE A 110 -3.06 -12.23 -5.12
CA ILE A 110 -4.14 -11.29 -4.76
C ILE A 110 -3.84 -9.89 -5.30
N VAL A 111 -2.62 -9.39 -5.12
CA VAL A 111 -2.24 -8.05 -5.62
C VAL A 111 -2.27 -8.00 -7.15
N SER A 112 -1.75 -9.03 -7.83
CA SER A 112 -1.79 -9.13 -9.30
C SER A 112 -3.22 -9.14 -9.84
N GLN A 113 -4.12 -9.90 -9.20
CA GLN A 113 -5.54 -9.94 -9.57
C GLN A 113 -6.24 -8.60 -9.34
N LEU A 114 -5.89 -7.87 -8.27
CA LEU A 114 -6.40 -6.52 -8.02
C LEU A 114 -5.92 -5.53 -9.10
N PHE A 115 -4.63 -5.56 -9.46
CA PHE A 115 -4.10 -4.73 -10.54
C PHE A 115 -4.76 -5.02 -11.87
N GLN A 116 -4.93 -6.29 -12.21
CA GLN A 116 -5.62 -6.69 -13.43
C GLN A 116 -7.06 -6.19 -13.44
N ALA A 117 -7.80 -6.35 -12.33
CA ALA A 117 -9.18 -5.86 -12.21
C ALA A 117 -9.29 -4.35 -12.37
N MET A 118 -8.34 -3.59 -11.78
CA MET A 118 -8.27 -2.12 -11.94
C MET A 118 -7.95 -1.73 -13.39
N HIS A 119 -7.04 -2.45 -14.06
CA HIS A 119 -6.67 -2.19 -15.45
C HIS A 119 -7.83 -2.48 -16.41
N GLU A 120 -8.58 -3.55 -16.15
CA GLU A 120 -9.72 -3.98 -16.97
C GLU A 120 -11.04 -3.27 -16.58
N ASN A 121 -11.01 -2.32 -15.62
CA ASN A 121 -12.21 -1.67 -15.08
C ASN A 121 -13.27 -2.67 -14.60
N ARG A 122 -12.84 -3.72 -13.89
CA ARG A 122 -13.66 -4.88 -13.58
C ARG A 122 -14.03 -4.94 -12.11
N MET A 123 -15.31 -5.20 -11.84
CA MET A 123 -15.78 -5.62 -10.52
C MET A 123 -15.12 -6.95 -10.13
N VAL A 124 -14.92 -7.16 -8.85
CA VAL A 124 -14.47 -8.42 -8.29
C VAL A 124 -15.33 -8.86 -7.11
N CYS A 125 -15.42 -10.16 -6.90
CA CYS A 125 -15.93 -10.73 -5.66
C CYS A 125 -14.73 -11.14 -4.81
N MET A 126 -14.52 -10.44 -3.68
CA MET A 126 -13.47 -10.74 -2.71
C MET A 126 -14.03 -11.64 -1.62
N ARG A 127 -13.35 -12.75 -1.35
CA ARG A 127 -13.57 -13.57 -0.16
C ARG A 127 -12.62 -13.09 0.93
N VAL A 128 -13.18 -12.53 1.99
CA VAL A 128 -12.42 -11.88 3.08
C VAL A 128 -12.64 -12.64 4.38
N VAL A 129 -11.57 -12.86 5.12
CA VAL A 129 -11.61 -13.48 6.46
C VAL A 129 -11.32 -12.41 7.51
N ASN A 130 -12.21 -12.26 8.49
CA ASN A 130 -11.99 -11.32 9.57
C ASN A 130 -11.22 -11.98 10.75
N ARG A 131 -10.89 -11.18 11.78
CA ARG A 131 -10.19 -11.67 12.98
C ARG A 131 -10.92 -12.76 13.75
N LYS A 132 -12.23 -12.92 13.54
CA LYS A 132 -13.07 -13.97 14.16
C LYS A 132 -13.24 -15.17 13.23
N GLU A 133 -12.37 -15.29 12.20
CA GLU A 133 -12.40 -16.34 11.19
C GLU A 133 -13.73 -16.42 10.41
N THR A 134 -14.54 -15.37 10.49
CA THR A 134 -15.78 -15.30 9.71
C THR A 134 -15.44 -14.95 8.28
N VAL A 135 -15.91 -15.77 7.36
CA VAL A 135 -15.75 -15.59 5.91
C VAL A 135 -16.89 -14.75 5.37
N SER A 136 -16.58 -13.75 4.57
CA SER A 136 -17.56 -12.91 3.89
C SER A 136 -17.19 -12.77 2.41
N GLU A 137 -18.18 -12.75 1.54
CA GLU A 137 -18.02 -12.44 0.12
C GLU A 137 -18.53 -11.04 -0.16
N ILE A 138 -17.68 -10.20 -0.73
CA ILE A 138 -17.95 -8.79 -0.94
C ILE A 138 -17.70 -8.45 -2.41
N LYS A 139 -18.72 -7.90 -3.08
CA LYS A 139 -18.59 -7.42 -4.46
C LYS A 139 -18.15 -5.98 -4.47
N VAL A 140 -17.00 -5.72 -5.08
CA VAL A 140 -16.38 -4.39 -5.10
C VAL A 140 -15.78 -4.06 -6.47
N LEU A 141 -15.66 -2.76 -6.75
CA LEU A 141 -14.80 -2.24 -7.80
C LEU A 141 -13.51 -1.72 -7.15
N PRO A 142 -12.37 -2.38 -7.34
CA PRO A 142 -11.11 -1.92 -6.78
C PRO A 142 -10.66 -0.61 -7.45
N LEU A 143 -10.27 0.38 -6.67
CA LEU A 143 -9.94 1.73 -7.14
C LEU A 143 -8.45 2.03 -7.04
N GLN A 144 -7.85 1.75 -5.88
CA GLN A 144 -6.46 2.07 -5.58
C GLN A 144 -5.93 1.23 -4.43
N ILE A 145 -4.63 0.93 -4.43
CA ILE A 145 -3.95 0.30 -3.29
C ILE A 145 -3.30 1.39 -2.45
N PHE A 146 -3.57 1.36 -1.14
CA PHE A 146 -2.97 2.23 -0.15
C PHE A 146 -1.98 1.44 0.70
N ILE A 147 -0.82 2.03 0.92
CA ILE A 147 0.23 1.46 1.76
C ILE A 147 0.38 2.39 2.97
N SER A 148 0.11 1.86 4.15
CA SER A 148 0.30 2.60 5.39
C SER A 148 1.76 2.52 5.83
N VAL A 149 2.49 3.60 5.68
CA VAL A 149 3.88 3.70 6.16
C VAL A 149 3.99 3.65 7.70
N GLN A 150 2.88 3.88 8.40
CA GLN A 150 2.85 3.85 9.87
C GLN A 150 2.89 2.44 10.43
N ASN A 151 2.25 1.47 9.77
CA ASN A 151 2.11 0.09 10.25
C ASN A 151 2.46 -0.96 9.20
N GLY A 152 2.99 -0.55 8.04
CA GLY A 152 3.37 -1.42 6.92
C GLY A 152 2.23 -2.19 6.27
N ARG A 153 0.99 -1.91 6.65
CA ARG A 153 -0.17 -2.63 6.12
C ARG A 153 -0.63 -2.06 4.80
N GLN A 154 -1.17 -2.94 3.99
CA GLN A 154 -1.69 -2.60 2.68
C GLN A 154 -3.18 -2.80 2.61
N TYR A 155 -3.83 -1.88 1.91
CA TYR A 155 -5.27 -1.82 1.79
C TYR A 155 -5.65 -1.62 0.33
N VAL A 156 -6.70 -2.26 -0.12
CA VAL A 156 -7.39 -1.87 -1.35
C VAL A 156 -8.55 -0.95 -1.00
N MET A 157 -8.53 0.24 -1.59
CA MET A 157 -9.67 1.15 -1.60
C MET A 157 -10.61 0.71 -2.71
N ALA A 158 -11.84 0.39 -2.38
CA ALA A 158 -12.77 -0.17 -3.33
C ALA A 158 -14.20 0.34 -3.10
N TYR A 159 -14.94 0.50 -4.19
CA TYR A 159 -16.37 0.80 -4.12
C TYR A 159 -17.15 -0.48 -3.83
N GLU A 160 -17.84 -0.51 -2.71
CA GLU A 160 -18.66 -1.63 -2.28
C GLU A 160 -20.08 -1.51 -2.87
N GLN A 161 -20.45 -2.48 -3.70
CA GLN A 161 -21.73 -2.44 -4.41
C GLN A 161 -22.94 -2.49 -3.46
N LYS A 162 -22.88 -3.32 -2.42
CA LYS A 162 -23.97 -3.52 -1.46
C LYS A 162 -24.30 -2.26 -0.67
N HIS A 163 -23.28 -1.59 -0.17
CA HIS A 163 -23.44 -0.40 0.68
C HIS A 163 -23.29 0.91 -0.11
N LYS A 164 -23.05 0.83 -1.42
CA LYS A 164 -22.91 1.99 -2.33
C LYS A 164 -21.93 3.06 -1.82
N ARG A 165 -20.78 2.61 -1.32
CA ARG A 165 -19.76 3.49 -0.72
C ARG A 165 -18.36 3.00 -1.02
N ILE A 166 -17.38 3.90 -0.91
CA ILE A 166 -15.97 3.54 -0.94
C ILE A 166 -15.56 3.08 0.45
N SER A 167 -14.90 1.93 0.53
CA SER A 167 -14.41 1.31 1.78
C SER A 167 -12.99 0.83 1.60
N SER A 168 -12.26 0.71 2.72
CA SER A 168 -10.91 0.14 2.75
C SER A 168 -10.96 -1.31 3.21
N PHE A 169 -10.23 -2.18 2.50
CA PHE A 169 -10.10 -3.59 2.84
C PHE A 169 -8.63 -3.95 2.97
N ARG A 170 -8.26 -4.60 4.06
CA ARG A 170 -6.90 -5.10 4.26
C ARG A 170 -6.62 -6.21 3.25
N ILE A 171 -5.51 -6.09 2.53
CA ILE A 171 -5.14 -7.09 1.50
C ILE A 171 -4.80 -8.43 2.13
N ASP A 172 -4.16 -8.44 3.29
CA ASP A 172 -3.81 -9.66 4.04
C ASP A 172 -5.03 -10.43 4.60
N ASN A 173 -6.23 -9.85 4.55
CA ASN A 173 -7.47 -10.54 4.91
C ASN A 173 -8.19 -11.13 3.69
N ILE A 174 -7.72 -10.86 2.47
CA ILE A 174 -8.33 -11.36 1.24
C ILE A 174 -7.71 -12.71 0.90
N VAL A 175 -8.52 -13.75 0.89
CA VAL A 175 -8.06 -15.13 0.60
C VAL A 175 -8.35 -15.58 -0.82
N LYS A 176 -9.26 -14.90 -1.52
CA LYS A 176 -9.60 -15.22 -2.92
C LYS A 176 -10.25 -14.03 -3.60
N ILE A 177 -9.93 -13.85 -4.87
CA ILE A 177 -10.61 -12.91 -5.76
C ILE A 177 -11.20 -13.67 -6.93
N THR A 178 -12.43 -13.34 -7.28
CA THR A 178 -13.10 -13.88 -8.47
C THR A 178 -13.51 -12.69 -9.35
N PRO A 179 -13.07 -12.66 -10.63
CA PRO A 179 -13.44 -11.60 -11.56
C PRO A 179 -14.95 -11.53 -11.79
N GLY A 180 -15.49 -10.32 -11.87
CA GLY A 180 -16.89 -10.04 -12.20
C GLY A 180 -17.02 -9.28 -13.52
N ASN A 181 -18.10 -8.52 -13.67
CA ASN A 181 -18.38 -7.74 -14.88
C ASN A 181 -17.51 -6.46 -14.91
N THR A 182 -17.32 -5.91 -16.10
CA THR A 182 -16.72 -4.58 -16.28
C THR A 182 -17.63 -3.49 -15.77
N SER A 183 -17.05 -2.34 -15.41
CA SER A 183 -17.76 -1.16 -14.93
C SER A 183 -17.17 0.10 -15.58
N ASP A 184 -18.02 0.99 -16.02
CA ASP A 184 -17.66 2.29 -16.61
C ASP A 184 -17.43 3.39 -15.55
N ARG A 185 -17.66 3.07 -14.27
CA ARG A 185 -17.63 4.02 -13.16
C ARG A 185 -16.25 4.21 -12.49
N LEU A 186 -15.21 3.55 -12.98
CA LEU A 186 -13.91 3.55 -12.29
C LEU A 186 -13.36 4.96 -12.12
N GLU A 187 -13.34 5.76 -13.16
CA GLU A 187 -12.78 7.12 -13.13
C GLU A 187 -13.62 8.09 -12.28
N GLU A 188 -14.94 7.98 -12.34
CA GLU A 188 -15.85 8.74 -11.45
C GLU A 188 -15.53 8.46 -9.97
N LEU A 189 -15.42 7.16 -9.61
CA LEU A 189 -15.20 6.72 -8.24
C LEU A 189 -13.77 7.03 -7.76
N ARG A 190 -12.78 6.98 -8.65
CA ARG A 190 -11.44 7.47 -8.34
C ARG A 190 -11.43 8.96 -8.04
N GLY A 191 -12.15 9.75 -8.83
CA GLY A 191 -12.35 11.19 -8.56
C GLY A 191 -13.04 11.46 -7.22
N GLN A 192 -13.98 10.61 -6.81
CA GLN A 192 -14.58 10.68 -5.47
C GLN A 192 -13.56 10.33 -4.38
N LEU A 193 -12.77 9.27 -4.57
CA LEU A 193 -11.73 8.87 -3.63
C LEU A 193 -10.68 9.99 -3.44
N GLU A 194 -10.26 10.66 -4.52
CA GLU A 194 -9.32 11.79 -4.42
C GLU A 194 -9.86 12.93 -3.53
N LYS A 195 -11.13 13.26 -3.65
CA LYS A 195 -11.78 14.26 -2.79
C LYS A 195 -11.87 13.80 -1.33
N MET A 196 -12.04 12.49 -1.11
CA MET A 196 -12.08 11.92 0.24
C MET A 196 -10.72 11.96 0.95
N LYS A 197 -9.63 11.87 0.22
CA LYS A 197 -8.27 11.84 0.78
C LYS A 197 -7.95 13.05 1.66
N SER A 198 -8.50 14.24 1.37
CA SER A 198 -8.31 15.45 2.17
C SER A 198 -8.86 15.33 3.60
N HIS A 199 -9.74 14.36 3.86
CA HIS A 199 -10.34 14.07 5.15
C HIS A 199 -9.95 12.69 5.72
N MET A 200 -8.99 12.03 5.11
CA MET A 200 -8.48 10.73 5.55
C MET A 200 -7.16 10.93 6.30
N TRP A 201 -7.16 10.69 7.61
CA TRP A 201 -5.89 10.64 8.33
C TRP A 201 -5.12 9.35 8.02
N GLY A 202 -5.79 8.22 8.01
CA GLY A 202 -5.28 6.91 7.65
C GLY A 202 -6.00 6.33 6.43
N VAL A 203 -6.76 5.27 6.65
CA VAL A 203 -7.47 4.54 5.58
C VAL A 203 -8.99 4.51 5.79
N SER A 204 -9.46 5.09 6.88
CA SER A 204 -10.90 5.13 7.19
C SER A 204 -11.63 6.10 6.28
N THR A 205 -12.73 5.64 5.72
CA THR A 205 -13.60 6.41 4.82
C THR A 205 -14.94 6.78 5.46
N GLN A 206 -15.09 6.44 6.74
CA GLN A 206 -16.33 6.67 7.50
C GLN A 206 -16.02 6.81 8.97
N SER A 207 -16.82 7.64 9.64
CA SER A 207 -16.83 7.74 11.10
C SER A 207 -17.45 6.49 11.74
N ARG A 208 -16.90 6.09 12.87
CA ARG A 208 -17.47 5.05 13.73
C ARG A 208 -18.53 5.58 14.68
N SER A 209 -18.57 6.89 14.90
CA SER A 209 -19.52 7.56 15.79
C SER A 209 -20.90 7.79 15.15
N GLY A 210 -21.07 7.47 13.85
CA GLY A 210 -22.27 7.76 13.09
C GLY A 210 -22.36 9.21 12.57
N MET A 211 -21.41 10.08 12.93
CA MET A 211 -21.27 11.40 12.34
C MET A 211 -20.74 11.31 10.91
N ARG A 212 -20.97 12.32 10.10
CA ARG A 212 -20.43 12.36 8.74
C ARG A 212 -18.91 12.49 8.76
N MET A 213 -18.40 13.39 9.62
CA MET A 213 -16.98 13.62 9.87
C MET A 213 -16.77 13.98 11.34
N GLU A 214 -15.61 13.77 11.84
CA GLU A 214 -15.18 14.07 13.20
C GLU A 214 -14.14 15.19 13.19
N MET A 215 -14.30 16.17 14.07
CA MET A 215 -13.34 17.25 14.26
C MET A 215 -12.36 16.88 15.36
N VAL A 216 -11.11 17.24 15.16
CA VAL A 216 -10.02 17.13 16.14
C VAL A 216 -9.29 18.45 16.21
N THR A 217 -9.13 18.97 17.42
CA THR A 217 -8.30 20.13 17.69
C THR A 217 -7.43 19.83 18.88
N PHE A 218 -6.15 20.15 18.81
CA PHE A 218 -5.27 20.13 19.98
C PHE A 218 -4.22 21.23 19.91
N THR A 219 -3.82 21.71 21.07
CA THR A 219 -2.83 22.77 21.25
C THR A 219 -1.56 22.17 21.85
N VAL A 220 -0.43 22.49 21.25
CA VAL A 220 0.89 22.04 21.70
C VAL A 220 1.71 23.24 22.15
N ARG A 221 2.26 23.18 23.37
CA ARG A 221 3.18 24.17 23.92
C ARG A 221 4.61 23.62 23.93
N TYR A 222 5.58 24.45 23.59
CA TYR A 222 6.99 24.08 23.53
C TYR A 222 7.89 25.20 24.06
N GLY A 223 9.11 24.82 24.53
CA GLY A 223 10.04 25.72 25.16
C GLY A 223 10.83 26.58 24.19
N TYR A 224 11.64 27.46 24.76
CA TYR A 224 12.58 28.27 23.99
C TYR A 224 13.59 27.35 23.26
N GLY A 225 13.78 27.59 21.96
CA GLY A 225 14.65 26.74 21.13
C GLY A 225 14.00 25.46 20.59
N GLU A 226 12.75 25.16 20.94
CA GLU A 226 12.01 23.98 20.46
C GLU A 226 11.08 24.26 19.25
N GLN A 227 11.36 25.27 18.43
CA GLN A 227 10.53 25.61 17.24
C GLN A 227 10.43 24.47 16.22
N HIS A 228 11.33 23.49 16.29
CA HIS A 228 11.23 22.27 15.51
C HIS A 228 9.94 21.49 15.78
N ILE A 229 9.25 21.72 16.92
CA ILE A 229 7.95 21.08 17.23
C ILE A 229 6.86 21.61 16.30
N HIS A 230 6.82 22.92 16.03
CA HIS A 230 5.91 23.47 15.02
C HIS A 230 6.19 22.89 13.64
N GLN A 231 7.44 22.86 13.22
CA GLN A 231 7.84 22.27 11.93
C GLN A 231 7.51 20.78 11.86
N ARG A 232 7.59 20.06 12.98
CA ARG A 232 7.22 18.66 13.07
C ARG A 232 5.72 18.47 12.86
N LEU A 233 4.87 19.30 13.48
CA LEU A 233 3.41 19.28 13.26
C LEU A 233 3.09 19.49 11.78
N GLU A 234 3.71 20.51 11.15
CA GLU A 234 3.53 20.81 9.73
C GLU A 234 3.97 19.68 8.81
N ARG A 235 5.11 19.06 9.07
CA ARG A 235 5.68 18.00 8.25
C ARG A 235 4.92 16.68 8.40
N GLU A 236 4.44 16.35 9.59
CA GLU A 236 3.86 15.05 9.90
C GLU A 236 2.33 15.01 9.73
N LYS A 237 1.67 16.17 9.64
CA LYS A 237 0.24 16.21 9.35
C LYS A 237 -0.07 15.55 8.00
N ARG A 238 -1.12 14.78 7.93
CA ARG A 238 -1.58 14.13 6.70
C ARG A 238 -2.74 14.87 6.04
N CYS A 239 -3.54 15.51 6.86
CA CYS A 239 -4.62 16.43 6.48
C CYS A 239 -4.80 17.46 7.59
N GLY A 240 -5.70 18.42 7.40
CA GLY A 240 -5.89 19.52 8.35
C GLY A 240 -4.83 20.61 8.22
N TYR A 241 -4.79 21.50 9.20
CA TYR A 241 -3.84 22.63 9.22
C TYR A 241 -3.29 22.85 10.61
N VAL A 242 -2.12 23.52 10.66
CA VAL A 242 -1.47 23.95 11.89
C VAL A 242 -1.44 25.46 11.91
N GLU A 243 -1.89 26.05 13.00
CA GLU A 243 -1.83 27.48 13.26
C GLU A 243 -0.74 27.76 14.28
N LYS A 244 0.16 28.70 14.02
CA LYS A 244 1.10 29.19 14.98
C LYS A 244 0.42 30.31 15.80
N ILE A 245 0.05 30.03 17.05
CA ILE A 245 -0.63 30.98 17.93
C ILE A 245 0.36 32.05 18.43
N ASP A 246 1.52 31.59 18.88
CA ASP A 246 2.63 32.44 19.33
C ASP A 246 3.98 31.71 19.12
N ASP A 247 5.08 32.26 19.66
CA ASP A 247 6.41 31.67 19.48
C ASP A 247 6.62 30.35 20.22
N HIS A 248 5.72 29.99 21.12
CA HIS A 248 5.79 28.79 21.95
C HIS A 248 4.56 27.88 21.86
N THR A 249 3.58 28.26 21.02
CA THR A 249 2.29 27.57 20.99
C THR A 249 1.81 27.39 19.57
N SER A 250 1.43 26.18 19.24
CA SER A 250 0.78 25.85 17.97
C SER A 250 -0.50 25.06 18.20
N ARG A 251 -1.47 25.27 17.34
CA ARG A 251 -2.74 24.54 17.33
C ARG A 251 -2.90 23.77 16.03
N PHE A 252 -3.28 22.53 16.16
CA PHE A 252 -3.66 21.68 15.03
C PHE A 252 -5.17 21.56 14.97
N TYR A 253 -5.69 21.56 13.76
CA TYR A 253 -7.11 21.32 13.46
C TYR A 253 -7.23 20.37 12.27
N ALA A 254 -8.13 19.38 12.37
CA ALA A 254 -8.52 18.53 11.27
C ALA A 254 -9.99 18.13 11.34
N GLU A 255 -10.57 17.93 10.17
CA GLU A 255 -11.87 17.34 9.95
C GLU A 255 -11.68 16.03 9.19
N VAL A 256 -11.97 14.89 9.83
CA VAL A 256 -11.59 13.56 9.36
C VAL A 256 -12.75 12.56 9.47
N TYR A 257 -12.66 11.46 8.73
CA TYR A 257 -13.64 10.38 8.85
C TYR A 257 -13.53 9.64 10.18
N ASP A 258 -12.33 9.37 10.69
CA ASP A 258 -12.11 8.63 11.95
C ASP A 258 -11.00 9.29 12.75
N ALA A 259 -11.36 10.03 13.76
CA ALA A 259 -10.44 10.74 14.63
C ALA A 259 -9.57 9.79 15.48
N SER A 260 -9.97 8.54 15.67
CA SER A 260 -9.18 7.56 16.39
C SER A 260 -7.83 7.25 15.71
N GLU A 261 -7.75 7.45 14.40
CA GLU A 261 -6.51 7.25 13.63
C GLU A 261 -5.42 8.30 13.95
N LEU A 262 -5.81 9.47 14.52
CA LEU A 262 -4.86 10.51 14.93
C LEU A 262 -4.24 10.24 16.30
N ILE A 263 -4.89 9.47 17.16
CA ILE A 263 -4.45 9.25 18.56
C ILE A 263 -2.99 8.80 18.66
N PRO A 264 -2.48 7.85 17.87
CA PRO A 264 -1.07 7.46 17.95
C PRO A 264 -0.11 8.62 17.67
N TRP A 265 -0.46 9.49 16.73
CA TRP A 265 0.35 10.66 16.40
C TRP A 265 0.25 11.73 17.50
N ILE A 266 -0.94 12.04 18.00
CA ILE A 266 -1.16 12.99 19.10
C ILE A 266 -0.37 12.55 20.34
N ARG A 267 -0.35 11.26 20.66
CA ARG A 267 0.42 10.70 21.78
C ARG A 267 1.93 10.97 21.68
N THR A 268 2.47 11.21 20.50
CA THR A 268 3.89 11.57 20.36
C THR A 268 4.20 12.98 20.86
N PHE A 269 3.19 13.81 21.11
CA PHE A 269 3.29 15.15 21.68
C PHE A 269 2.75 15.24 23.11
N LEU A 270 2.45 14.12 23.77
CA LEU A 270 1.66 14.06 25.00
C LEU A 270 2.13 15.03 26.10
N CYS A 271 3.45 15.12 26.34
CA CYS A 271 4.01 16.02 27.36
C CYS A 271 3.92 17.52 27.00
N ARG A 272 3.45 17.85 25.80
CA ARG A 272 3.31 19.21 25.26
C ARG A 272 1.88 19.60 24.95
N VAL A 273 0.94 18.63 24.94
CA VAL A 273 -0.47 18.87 24.66
C VAL A 273 -1.10 19.54 25.89
N THR A 274 -1.55 20.78 25.72
CA THR A 274 -2.20 21.57 26.78
C THR A 274 -3.71 21.54 26.68
N GLU A 275 -4.23 21.44 25.47
CA GLU A 275 -5.66 21.37 25.18
C GLU A 275 -5.92 20.32 24.11
N ILE A 276 -6.99 19.57 24.26
CA ILE A 276 -7.46 18.64 23.25
C ILE A 276 -8.97 18.57 23.23
N HIS A 277 -9.51 18.54 22.04
CA HIS A 277 -10.95 18.39 21.82
C HIS A 277 -11.22 17.49 20.62
N PHE A 278 -12.15 16.55 20.82
CA PHE A 278 -12.71 15.71 19.76
C PHE A 278 -14.24 15.95 19.70
N SER A 279 -14.80 16.15 18.53
CA SER A 279 -16.26 16.16 18.37
C SER A 279 -16.90 14.83 18.77
N ASN A 280 -16.14 13.73 18.71
CA ASN A 280 -16.53 12.43 19.25
C ASN A 280 -16.24 12.38 20.75
N ALA A 281 -17.27 12.67 21.57
CA ALA A 281 -17.15 12.71 23.04
C ALA A 281 -16.71 11.37 23.65
N VAL A 282 -17.06 10.24 23.05
CA VAL A 282 -16.64 8.92 23.53
C VAL A 282 -15.14 8.77 23.37
N LEU A 283 -14.60 9.20 22.22
CA LEU A 283 -13.18 9.17 21.93
C LEU A 283 -12.39 10.13 22.83
N GLU A 284 -12.91 11.33 23.08
CA GLU A 284 -12.30 12.31 24.00
C GLU A 284 -12.26 11.73 25.42
N ALA A 285 -13.36 11.19 25.91
CA ALA A 285 -13.40 10.58 27.23
C ALA A 285 -12.45 9.38 27.35
N GLN A 286 -12.30 8.56 26.29
CA GLN A 286 -11.33 7.47 26.27
C GLN A 286 -9.88 8.00 26.33
N PHE A 287 -9.56 9.03 25.54
CA PHE A 287 -8.22 9.62 25.54
C PHE A 287 -7.86 10.19 26.91
N ARG A 288 -8.78 10.91 27.57
CA ARG A 288 -8.58 11.44 28.92
C ARG A 288 -8.36 10.34 29.95
N ARG A 289 -9.19 9.28 29.93
CA ARG A 289 -8.99 8.11 30.83
C ARG A 289 -7.64 7.43 30.63
N ASP A 290 -7.18 7.32 29.38
CA ASP A 290 -5.87 6.72 29.09
C ASP A 290 -4.73 7.54 29.73
N ILE A 291 -4.82 8.88 29.70
CA ILE A 291 -3.86 9.78 30.35
C ILE A 291 -3.93 9.65 31.87
N GLU A 292 -5.12 9.64 32.45
CA GLU A 292 -5.31 9.49 33.89
C GLU A 292 -4.75 8.16 34.39
N ASN A 293 -5.03 7.07 33.65
CA ASN A 293 -4.50 5.75 33.98
C ASN A 293 -2.97 5.73 33.89
N MET A 294 -2.40 6.36 32.85
CA MET A 294 -0.95 6.50 32.71
C MET A 294 -0.36 7.27 33.89
N TYR A 295 -0.96 8.42 34.27
CA TYR A 295 -0.52 9.22 35.41
C TYR A 295 -0.49 8.39 36.69
N ARG A 296 -1.58 7.66 36.99
CA ARG A 296 -1.67 6.77 38.18
C ARG A 296 -0.62 5.66 38.20
N LEU A 297 -0.19 5.17 37.04
CA LEU A 297 0.85 4.14 36.97
C LEU A 297 2.25 4.67 37.31
N TYR A 298 2.48 5.95 37.09
CA TYR A 298 3.77 6.60 37.32
C TYR A 298 3.78 7.57 38.52
N GLU A 299 2.66 7.67 39.20
CA GLU A 299 2.55 8.41 40.45
C GLU A 299 3.32 7.64 41.53
N VAL A 300 4.48 8.14 41.93
CA VAL A 300 5.37 7.59 42.95
C VAL A 300 5.12 8.35 44.26
#